data_bbd7419fc0bdedc512b6f11ed56a0610
#
_entry.id   bbd7419fc0bdedc512b6f11ed56a0610
#
_cell.length_a   1.000
_cell.length_b   1.000
_cell.length_c   1.000
_cell.angle_alpha   90.00
_cell.angle_beta   90.00
_cell.angle_gamma   90.00
#
_symmetry.space_group_name_H-M   'P 1'
#
loop_
_entity.id
_entity.type
_entity.pdbx_description
1 polymer ?
#
loop_
_entity_poly.entity_id
_entity_poly.type
_entity_poly.pdbx_seq_one_letter_code
_entity_poly.pdbx_strand_id
1 'polypeptide(L)'
;MFQSPDKKEIYYKTEDEVALIRAACILNCEAIAYVGSLIKPGVTGIYLDQKAEEFIRDNKAVPAFKGYRGYPNTLTVSINEQVVHGIPSDREILEDDIVSVDCGVMLNGYFGDAAYTYALPKVSPSVMKLLQITKLSLYKGIEQAIVGKRVGDIGYAIFDLCEKQNNYGVVRDLVGHGLGKNLHEDPDVPNHGKRGNGVVLRKGLVIAIEPMINMGTKDVLSLSDGWTIISKDKKPSAHYEHTIIVRPNKPEILSDHSFIEEVEKKNENLLAVTI
;
A
#
# COMPACT_ATOMS: atom_id res chain seq x y z
N MET A 1 13.77 -19.33 -33.48
CA MET A 1 12.55 -19.67 -32.75
C MET A 1 12.35 -18.55 -31.72
N PHE A 2 11.42 -17.64 -31.96
CA PHE A 2 11.05 -16.63 -30.96
C PHE A 2 10.26 -17.35 -29.87
N GLN A 3 10.81 -17.40 -28.67
CA GLN A 3 10.01 -17.81 -27.50
C GLN A 3 8.85 -16.84 -27.39
N SER A 4 7.62 -17.35 -27.37
CA SER A 4 6.44 -16.57 -27.03
C SER A 4 6.64 -16.02 -25.62
N PRO A 5 6.26 -14.75 -25.33
CA PRO A 5 6.32 -14.24 -23.97
C PRO A 5 5.51 -15.19 -23.08
N ASP A 6 6.12 -15.62 -21.96
CA ASP A 6 5.48 -16.48 -20.98
C ASP A 6 4.09 -15.93 -20.68
N LYS A 7 3.07 -16.79 -20.88
CA LYS A 7 1.71 -16.44 -20.52
C LYS A 7 1.71 -16.19 -19.01
N LYS A 8 1.55 -14.94 -18.61
CA LYS A 8 1.34 -14.57 -17.23
C LYS A 8 0.14 -15.35 -16.69
N GLU A 9 0.35 -16.16 -15.66
CA GLU A 9 -0.69 -17.03 -15.10
C GLU A 9 -1.40 -16.32 -13.95
N ILE A 10 -2.72 -16.13 -14.07
CA ILE A 10 -3.53 -15.49 -13.04
C ILE A 10 -4.18 -16.58 -12.18
N TYR A 11 -3.90 -16.55 -10.87
CA TYR A 11 -4.43 -17.50 -9.92
C TYR A 11 -5.73 -16.98 -9.27
N TYR A 12 -6.79 -17.78 -9.37
CA TYR A 12 -8.08 -17.50 -8.71
C TYR A 12 -8.18 -18.35 -7.45
N LYS A 13 -8.34 -17.71 -6.30
CA LYS A 13 -8.29 -18.36 -4.98
C LYS A 13 -9.61 -19.05 -4.65
N THR A 14 -9.51 -20.20 -4.01
CA THR A 14 -10.63 -20.88 -3.35
C THR A 14 -11.01 -20.14 -2.07
N GLU A 15 -12.18 -20.43 -1.49
CA GLU A 15 -12.60 -19.78 -0.25
C GLU A 15 -11.67 -20.15 0.94
N ASP A 16 -11.11 -21.36 0.97
CA ASP A 16 -10.14 -21.77 1.99
C ASP A 16 -8.82 -20.98 1.86
N GLU A 17 -8.34 -20.77 0.64
CA GLU A 17 -7.16 -19.94 0.40
C GLU A 17 -7.42 -18.46 0.78
N VAL A 18 -8.62 -17.96 0.48
CA VAL A 18 -9.03 -16.60 0.88
C VAL A 18 -9.04 -16.44 2.39
N ALA A 19 -9.48 -17.45 3.13
CA ALA A 19 -9.47 -17.43 4.60
C ALA A 19 -8.02 -17.32 5.15
N LEU A 20 -7.06 -18.02 4.54
CA LEU A 20 -5.64 -17.94 4.91
C LEU A 20 -5.03 -16.58 4.56
N ILE A 21 -5.32 -16.05 3.37
CA ILE A 21 -4.88 -14.70 2.96
C ILE A 21 -5.46 -13.64 3.91
N ARG A 22 -6.74 -13.74 4.25
CA ARG A 22 -7.39 -12.83 5.20
C ARG A 22 -6.68 -12.84 6.55
N ALA A 23 -6.34 -14.02 7.09
CA ALA A 23 -5.62 -14.11 8.35
C ALA A 23 -4.25 -13.40 8.29
N ALA A 24 -3.52 -13.54 7.17
CA ALA A 24 -2.27 -12.84 6.94
C ALA A 24 -2.49 -11.31 6.83
N CYS A 25 -3.52 -10.86 6.11
CA CYS A 25 -3.86 -9.44 5.96
C CYS A 25 -4.28 -8.79 7.30
N ILE A 26 -5.04 -9.49 8.13
CA ILE A 26 -5.43 -8.98 9.47
C ILE A 26 -4.18 -8.80 10.33
N LEU A 27 -3.34 -9.83 10.45
CA LEU A 27 -2.09 -9.74 11.22
C LEU A 27 -1.18 -8.62 10.69
N ASN A 28 -1.15 -8.42 9.37
CA ASN A 28 -0.40 -7.34 8.76
C ASN A 28 -0.93 -5.95 9.18
N CYS A 29 -2.24 -5.76 9.17
CA CYS A 29 -2.86 -4.51 9.65
C CYS A 29 -2.65 -4.30 11.14
N GLU A 30 -2.65 -5.37 11.96
CA GLU A 30 -2.31 -5.30 13.37
C GLU A 30 -0.84 -4.88 13.58
N ALA A 31 0.09 -5.37 12.74
CA ALA A 31 1.50 -4.95 12.77
C ALA A 31 1.66 -3.46 12.41
N ILE A 32 0.98 -2.98 11.36
CA ILE A 32 0.97 -1.56 10.98
C ILE A 32 0.34 -0.70 12.11
N ALA A 33 -0.75 -1.16 12.71
CA ALA A 33 -1.39 -0.49 13.84
C ALA A 33 -0.45 -0.42 15.06
N TYR A 34 0.24 -1.51 15.37
CA TYR A 34 1.25 -1.53 16.44
C TYR A 34 2.37 -0.51 16.17
N VAL A 35 2.91 -0.47 14.94
CA VAL A 35 3.88 0.55 14.52
C VAL A 35 3.30 1.96 14.68
N GLY A 36 2.06 2.19 14.24
CA GLY A 36 1.37 3.46 14.41
C GLY A 36 1.26 3.93 15.86
N SER A 37 1.12 3.00 16.82
CA SER A 37 1.10 3.31 18.25
C SER A 37 2.45 3.84 18.78
N LEU A 38 3.54 3.54 18.09
CA LEU A 38 4.90 3.93 18.45
C LEU A 38 5.35 5.22 17.75
N ILE A 39 4.65 5.66 16.71
CA ILE A 39 5.02 6.87 15.93
C ILE A 39 4.81 8.11 16.80
N LYS A 40 5.90 8.86 16.94
CA LYS A 40 5.96 10.19 17.58
C LYS A 40 7.22 10.91 17.13
N PRO A 41 7.32 12.23 17.29
CA PRO A 41 8.55 12.96 17.03
C PRO A 41 9.74 12.37 17.80
N GLY A 42 10.91 12.29 17.15
CA GLY A 42 12.15 11.72 17.69
C GLY A 42 12.29 10.19 17.56
N VAL A 43 11.27 9.48 17.11
CA VAL A 43 11.38 8.05 16.79
C VAL A 43 12.01 7.88 15.41
N THR A 44 12.78 6.78 15.22
CA THR A 44 13.46 6.48 13.95
C THR A 44 12.77 5.36 13.18
N GLY A 45 12.92 5.36 11.85
CA GLY A 45 12.41 4.27 11.00
C GLY A 45 13.00 2.92 11.38
N ILE A 46 14.29 2.85 11.73
CA ILE A 46 14.95 1.60 12.18
C ILE A 46 14.31 1.04 13.45
N TYR A 47 13.97 1.89 14.41
CA TYR A 47 13.28 1.45 15.62
C TYR A 47 11.91 0.85 15.30
N LEU A 48 11.14 1.52 14.43
CA LEU A 48 9.82 1.02 13.99
C LEU A 48 9.94 -0.34 13.26
N ASP A 49 10.93 -0.49 12.39
CA ASP A 49 11.22 -1.72 11.67
C ASP A 49 11.52 -2.89 12.61
N GLN A 50 12.39 -2.67 13.61
CA GLN A 50 12.71 -3.68 14.61
C GLN A 50 11.47 -4.11 15.40
N LYS A 51 10.64 -3.15 15.80
CA LYS A 51 9.41 -3.43 16.55
C LYS A 51 8.36 -4.19 15.71
N ALA A 52 8.26 -3.87 14.43
CA ALA A 52 7.42 -4.62 13.51
C ALA A 52 7.90 -6.06 13.34
N GLU A 53 9.22 -6.27 13.18
CA GLU A 53 9.80 -7.62 13.07
C GLU A 53 9.53 -8.45 14.31
N GLU A 54 9.77 -7.89 15.52
CA GLU A 54 9.45 -8.52 16.79
C GLU A 54 7.98 -8.94 16.84
N PHE A 55 7.06 -8.01 16.57
CA PHE A 55 5.62 -8.26 16.59
C PHE A 55 5.21 -9.40 15.63
N ILE A 56 5.67 -9.34 14.38
CA ILE A 56 5.32 -10.34 13.36
C ILE A 56 5.82 -11.73 13.78
N ARG A 57 7.05 -11.84 14.28
CA ARG A 57 7.64 -13.13 14.69
C ARG A 57 7.00 -13.69 15.95
N ASP A 58 6.64 -12.86 16.91
CA ASP A 58 5.94 -13.27 18.13
C ASP A 58 4.54 -13.85 17.80
N ASN A 59 3.93 -13.39 16.72
CA ASN A 59 2.69 -13.95 16.17
C ASN A 59 2.90 -15.13 15.20
N LYS A 60 4.10 -15.76 15.22
CA LYS A 60 4.47 -16.96 14.43
C LYS A 60 4.36 -16.77 12.92
N ALA A 61 4.49 -15.53 12.46
CA ALA A 61 4.51 -15.16 11.05
C ALA A 61 5.92 -14.77 10.61
N VAL A 62 6.08 -14.54 9.31
CA VAL A 62 7.35 -14.16 8.70
C VAL A 62 7.21 -12.80 8.03
N PRO A 63 8.12 -11.83 8.28
CA PRO A 63 8.18 -10.59 7.51
C PRO A 63 8.37 -10.90 6.02
N ALA A 64 7.46 -10.42 5.18
CA ALA A 64 7.44 -10.77 3.76
C ALA A 64 8.47 -10.01 2.92
N PHE A 65 8.80 -8.78 3.32
CA PHE A 65 9.72 -7.93 2.55
C PHE A 65 11.19 -8.24 2.85
N LYS A 66 11.52 -8.62 4.09
CA LYS A 66 12.91 -8.88 4.49
C LYS A 66 13.53 -10.03 3.71
N GLY A 67 14.50 -9.71 2.87
CA GLY A 67 15.17 -10.66 1.96
C GLY A 67 14.48 -10.84 0.60
N TYR A 68 13.26 -10.31 0.42
CA TYR A 68 12.58 -10.38 -0.86
C TYR A 68 13.32 -9.55 -1.92
N ARG A 69 13.80 -10.22 -2.97
CA ARG A 69 14.66 -9.62 -4.01
C ARG A 69 15.86 -8.85 -3.46
N GLY A 70 16.29 -9.15 -2.22
CA GLY A 70 17.41 -8.49 -1.54
C GLY A 70 17.04 -7.25 -0.71
N TYR A 71 15.73 -6.95 -0.51
CA TYR A 71 15.32 -5.86 0.37
C TYR A 71 15.76 -6.14 1.82
N PRO A 72 16.39 -5.18 2.54
CA PRO A 72 17.08 -5.50 3.79
C PRO A 72 16.19 -5.53 5.04
N ASN A 73 15.00 -4.90 5.00
CA ASN A 73 14.18 -4.59 6.17
C ASN A 73 12.82 -5.30 6.17
N THR A 74 12.13 -5.26 7.29
CA THR A 74 10.78 -5.81 7.50
C THR A 74 9.71 -4.90 6.93
N LEU A 75 9.85 -3.58 7.16
CA LEU A 75 8.96 -2.54 6.68
C LEU A 75 9.59 -1.76 5.52
N THR A 76 8.78 -1.11 4.72
CA THR A 76 9.20 0.13 4.10
C THR A 76 8.68 1.30 4.93
N VAL A 77 9.53 2.31 5.17
CA VAL A 77 9.18 3.53 5.90
C VAL A 77 9.54 4.71 5.02
N SER A 78 8.54 5.25 4.33
CA SER A 78 8.71 6.33 3.37
C SER A 78 8.23 7.65 3.97
N ILE A 79 9.12 8.65 4.07
CA ILE A 79 8.85 9.91 4.75
C ILE A 79 8.76 11.04 3.70
N ASN A 80 7.72 11.85 3.77
CA ASN A 80 7.48 13.06 2.96
C ASN A 80 7.53 12.79 1.44
N GLU A 81 8.61 13.21 0.76
CA GLU A 81 8.79 13.02 -0.68
C GLU A 81 9.11 11.59 -1.10
N GLN A 82 9.38 10.70 -0.14
CA GLN A 82 9.54 9.29 -0.43
C GLN A 82 8.17 8.68 -0.76
N VAL A 83 8.08 8.13 -1.96
CA VAL A 83 6.84 7.56 -2.49
C VAL A 83 6.58 6.18 -1.89
N VAL A 84 7.54 5.26 -2.08
CA VAL A 84 7.53 3.89 -1.56
C VAL A 84 8.97 3.35 -1.42
N HIS A 85 9.08 2.17 -0.85
CA HIS A 85 10.30 1.40 -0.65
C HIS A 85 11.39 2.14 0.13
N GLY A 86 11.01 3.15 0.93
CA GLY A 86 11.95 3.84 1.80
C GLY A 86 12.60 2.87 2.77
N ILE A 87 13.95 2.80 2.74
CA ILE A 87 14.70 1.97 3.69
C ILE A 87 14.62 2.62 5.07
N PRO A 88 14.13 1.91 6.10
CA PRO A 88 14.16 2.40 7.48
C PRO A 88 15.55 2.89 7.89
N SER A 89 15.65 4.10 8.35
CA SER A 89 16.90 4.77 8.70
C SER A 89 16.89 5.31 10.13
N ASP A 90 18.02 5.85 10.57
CA ASP A 90 18.21 6.54 11.86
C ASP A 90 17.71 7.98 11.85
N ARG A 91 17.15 8.46 10.71
CA ARG A 91 16.48 9.76 10.66
C ARG A 91 15.31 9.78 11.63
N GLU A 92 15.33 10.75 12.55
CA GLU A 92 14.20 10.99 13.46
C GLU A 92 12.99 11.54 12.71
N ILE A 93 11.80 11.05 13.06
CA ILE A 93 10.52 11.59 12.60
C ILE A 93 10.30 12.97 13.24
N LEU A 94 9.89 13.94 12.45
CA LEU A 94 9.61 15.31 12.87
C LEU A 94 8.11 15.56 13.01
N GLU A 95 7.74 16.64 13.70
CA GLU A 95 6.34 16.98 13.99
C GLU A 95 5.50 17.36 12.75
N ASP A 96 6.14 17.68 11.63
CA ASP A 96 5.51 18.05 10.35
C ASP A 96 5.65 16.98 9.26
N ASP A 97 6.20 15.81 9.61
CA ASP A 97 6.33 14.68 8.68
C ASP A 97 5.01 13.98 8.41
N ILE A 98 4.90 13.40 7.22
CA ILE A 98 4.01 12.26 6.94
C ILE A 98 4.86 11.00 6.80
N VAL A 99 4.36 9.88 7.30
CA VAL A 99 5.10 8.61 7.34
C VAL A 99 4.23 7.52 6.73
N SER A 100 4.59 7.09 5.53
CA SER A 100 3.99 5.91 4.90
C SER A 100 4.69 4.66 5.41
N VAL A 101 3.94 3.80 6.08
CA VAL A 101 4.38 2.48 6.53
C VAL A 101 3.72 1.44 5.65
N ASP A 102 4.52 0.63 5.01
CA ASP A 102 4.08 -0.49 4.20
C ASP A 102 4.70 -1.76 4.74
N CYS A 103 3.90 -2.79 4.86
CA CYS A 103 4.23 -4.05 5.52
C CYS A 103 3.60 -5.22 4.80
N GLY A 104 4.41 -6.24 4.54
CA GLY A 104 3.95 -7.55 4.11
C GLY A 104 4.19 -8.63 5.17
N VAL A 105 3.23 -9.52 5.35
CA VAL A 105 3.31 -10.65 6.28
C VAL A 105 3.02 -11.96 5.55
N MET A 106 3.84 -12.99 5.81
CA MET A 106 3.52 -14.37 5.41
C MET A 106 3.07 -15.17 6.63
N LEU A 107 1.84 -15.68 6.58
CA LEU A 107 1.26 -16.54 7.61
C LEU A 107 0.66 -17.80 6.96
N ASN A 108 1.02 -18.98 7.47
CA ASN A 108 0.54 -20.27 6.95
C ASN A 108 0.74 -20.46 5.43
N GLY A 109 1.83 -19.92 4.87
CA GLY A 109 2.20 -20.04 3.46
C GLY A 109 1.43 -19.10 2.51
N TYR A 110 0.70 -18.12 3.04
CA TYR A 110 0.01 -17.07 2.26
C TYR A 110 0.44 -15.69 2.72
N PHE A 111 0.41 -14.75 1.78
CA PHE A 111 0.82 -13.37 2.01
C PHE A 111 -0.38 -12.46 2.27
N GLY A 112 -0.18 -11.48 3.14
CA GLY A 112 -1.02 -10.31 3.31
C GLY A 112 -0.18 -9.06 3.13
N ASP A 113 -0.75 -8.05 2.48
CA ASP A 113 -0.08 -6.80 2.13
C ASP A 113 -0.98 -5.60 2.41
N ALA A 114 -0.42 -4.53 2.95
CA ALA A 114 -1.13 -3.28 3.20
C ALA A 114 -0.16 -2.13 3.50
N ALA A 115 -0.58 -0.92 3.13
CA ALA A 115 0.14 0.31 3.46
C ALA A 115 -0.79 1.39 4.03
N TYR A 116 -0.23 2.23 4.90
CA TYR A 116 -0.94 3.35 5.49
C TYR A 116 -0.01 4.54 5.72
N THR A 117 -0.49 5.75 5.42
CA THR A 117 0.26 7.00 5.66
C THR A 117 -0.28 7.71 6.89
N TYR A 118 0.58 7.89 7.90
CA TYR A 118 0.32 8.63 9.12
C TYR A 118 0.71 10.10 8.97
N ALA A 119 -0.04 11.00 9.61
CA ALA A 119 0.24 12.42 9.65
C ALA A 119 0.65 12.85 11.07
N LEU A 120 1.81 13.50 11.23
CA LEU A 120 2.27 14.07 12.49
C LEU A 120 1.51 15.38 12.80
N PRO A 121 1.55 15.89 14.05
CA PRO A 121 0.64 16.95 14.52
C PRO A 121 0.74 18.29 13.79
N LYS A 122 1.90 18.61 13.17
CA LYS A 122 2.12 19.89 12.48
C LYS A 122 2.06 19.79 10.96
N VAL A 123 1.55 18.68 10.44
CA VAL A 123 1.30 18.50 9.00
C VAL A 123 0.39 19.61 8.48
N SER A 124 0.77 20.24 7.37
CA SER A 124 -0.01 21.34 6.79
C SER A 124 -1.37 20.89 6.25
N PRO A 125 -2.38 21.79 6.22
CA PRO A 125 -3.70 21.46 5.66
C PRO A 125 -3.67 20.97 4.21
N SER A 126 -2.70 21.45 3.41
CA SER A 126 -2.55 21.02 2.02
C SER A 126 -2.03 19.58 1.91
N VAL A 127 -1.13 19.18 2.81
CA VAL A 127 -0.63 17.79 2.89
C VAL A 127 -1.73 16.89 3.46
N MET A 128 -2.46 17.31 4.49
CA MET A 128 -3.61 16.56 5.00
C MET A 128 -4.64 16.30 3.90
N LYS A 129 -4.91 17.29 3.03
CA LYS A 129 -5.80 17.09 1.88
C LYS A 129 -5.26 16.05 0.89
N LEU A 130 -3.93 16.01 0.65
CA LEU A 130 -3.32 14.96 -0.16
C LEU A 130 -3.62 13.57 0.42
N LEU A 131 -3.42 13.38 1.73
CA LEU A 131 -3.70 12.12 2.40
C LEU A 131 -5.16 11.71 2.26
N GLN A 132 -6.08 12.63 2.51
CA GLN A 132 -7.52 12.39 2.39
C GLN A 132 -7.92 11.97 0.96
N ILE A 133 -7.43 12.67 -0.06
CA ILE A 133 -7.74 12.36 -1.46
C ILE A 133 -7.10 11.03 -1.87
N THR A 134 -5.88 10.73 -1.42
CA THR A 134 -5.22 9.44 -1.70
C THR A 134 -6.00 8.29 -1.08
N LYS A 135 -6.37 8.41 0.20
CA LYS A 135 -7.19 7.42 0.92
C LYS A 135 -8.55 7.24 0.25
N LEU A 136 -9.23 8.33 -0.11
CA LEU A 136 -10.51 8.27 -0.84
C LEU A 136 -10.35 7.60 -2.21
N SER A 137 -9.24 7.87 -2.92
CA SER A 137 -8.99 7.28 -4.25
C SER A 137 -8.83 5.77 -4.19
N LEU A 138 -8.23 5.23 -3.12
CA LEU A 138 -8.15 3.80 -2.86
C LEU A 138 -9.56 3.17 -2.82
N TYR A 139 -10.47 3.72 -2.03
CA TYR A 139 -11.85 3.20 -1.96
C TYR A 139 -12.60 3.37 -3.29
N LYS A 140 -12.38 4.46 -4.03
CA LYS A 140 -12.95 4.63 -5.38
C LYS A 140 -12.41 3.59 -6.38
N GLY A 141 -11.15 3.21 -6.27
CA GLY A 141 -10.56 2.10 -7.01
C GLY A 141 -11.20 0.77 -6.62
N ILE A 142 -11.30 0.49 -5.32
CA ILE A 142 -11.90 -0.73 -4.77
C ILE A 142 -13.34 -0.91 -5.27
N GLU A 143 -14.17 0.13 -5.28
CA GLU A 143 -15.55 0.09 -5.79
C GLU A 143 -15.64 -0.45 -7.24
N GLN A 144 -14.56 -0.36 -8.02
CA GLN A 144 -14.50 -0.87 -9.38
C GLN A 144 -14.07 -2.34 -9.48
N ALA A 145 -13.60 -2.95 -8.39
CA ALA A 145 -13.03 -4.30 -8.40
C ALA A 145 -14.09 -5.40 -8.32
N ILE A 146 -15.08 -5.38 -9.22
CA ILE A 146 -16.16 -6.35 -9.30
C ILE A 146 -16.07 -7.21 -10.57
N VAL A 147 -16.67 -8.39 -10.54
CA VAL A 147 -16.68 -9.32 -11.68
C VAL A 147 -17.19 -8.64 -12.95
N GLY A 148 -16.48 -8.84 -14.06
CA GLY A 148 -16.81 -8.31 -15.38
C GLY A 148 -16.18 -6.96 -15.69
N LYS A 149 -15.76 -6.18 -14.69
CA LYS A 149 -14.91 -5.00 -14.91
C LYS A 149 -13.47 -5.40 -15.22
N ARG A 150 -12.62 -4.42 -15.41
CA ARG A 150 -11.21 -4.62 -15.77
C ARG A 150 -10.29 -3.80 -14.86
N VAL A 151 -9.03 -4.18 -14.76
CA VAL A 151 -8.01 -3.44 -13.97
C VAL A 151 -7.92 -1.96 -14.37
N GLY A 152 -8.15 -1.62 -15.65
CA GLY A 152 -8.19 -0.25 -16.13
C GLY A 152 -9.36 0.58 -15.60
N ASP A 153 -10.45 -0.07 -15.12
CA ASP A 153 -11.56 0.63 -14.46
C ASP A 153 -11.15 1.10 -13.06
N ILE A 154 -10.36 0.27 -12.35
CA ILE A 154 -9.76 0.60 -11.04
C ILE A 154 -8.83 1.80 -11.21
N GLY A 155 -7.83 1.68 -12.08
CA GLY A 155 -6.85 2.75 -12.31
C GLY A 155 -7.49 4.04 -12.82
N TYR A 156 -8.54 3.96 -13.65
CA TYR A 156 -9.27 5.14 -14.09
C TYR A 156 -9.95 5.88 -12.93
N ALA A 157 -10.56 5.16 -11.98
CA ALA A 157 -11.24 5.78 -10.85
C ALA A 157 -10.25 6.54 -9.95
N ILE A 158 -9.08 5.96 -9.68
CA ILE A 158 -8.00 6.61 -8.93
C ILE A 158 -7.48 7.84 -9.69
N PHE A 159 -7.13 7.67 -10.96
CA PHE A 159 -6.63 8.74 -11.83
C PHE A 159 -7.60 9.91 -11.96
N ASP A 160 -8.89 9.63 -12.17
CA ASP A 160 -9.91 10.66 -12.34
C ASP A 160 -10.05 11.54 -11.10
N LEU A 161 -10.11 10.93 -9.91
CA LEU A 161 -10.18 11.65 -8.64
C LEU A 161 -8.90 12.44 -8.35
N CYS A 162 -7.73 11.79 -8.43
CA CYS A 162 -6.49 12.41 -7.98
C CYS A 162 -5.96 13.43 -8.98
N GLU A 163 -5.87 13.09 -10.26
CA GLU A 163 -5.20 13.92 -11.26
C GLU A 163 -6.16 14.93 -11.91
N LYS A 164 -7.35 14.49 -12.34
CA LYS A 164 -8.26 15.40 -13.05
C LYS A 164 -9.04 16.34 -12.12
N GLN A 165 -9.47 15.84 -10.95
CA GLN A 165 -10.31 16.63 -10.05
C GLN A 165 -9.48 17.41 -9.01
N ASN A 166 -8.28 16.92 -8.64
CA ASN A 166 -7.47 17.50 -7.57
C ASN A 166 -6.06 17.95 -8.01
N ASN A 167 -5.64 17.75 -9.27
CA ASN A 167 -4.34 18.14 -9.83
C ASN A 167 -3.12 17.53 -9.09
N TYR A 168 -3.25 16.34 -8.52
CA TYR A 168 -2.16 15.57 -7.93
C TYR A 168 -1.51 14.65 -8.98
N GLY A 169 -0.23 14.33 -8.79
CA GLY A 169 0.49 13.41 -9.67
C GLY A 169 0.21 11.95 -9.29
N VAL A 170 -0.50 11.20 -10.14
CA VAL A 170 -0.63 9.74 -9.98
C VAL A 170 0.62 9.06 -10.52
N VAL A 171 1.36 8.34 -9.69
CA VAL A 171 2.59 7.63 -10.09
C VAL A 171 2.28 6.57 -11.16
N ARG A 172 3.14 6.45 -12.19
CA ARG A 172 2.97 5.56 -13.34
C ARG A 172 3.85 4.30 -13.29
N ASP A 173 5.02 4.46 -12.68
CA ASP A 173 6.10 3.46 -12.77
C ASP A 173 5.94 2.32 -11.78
N LEU A 174 5.02 2.48 -10.82
CA LEU A 174 4.70 1.53 -9.76
C LEU A 174 3.21 1.22 -9.79
N VAL A 175 2.88 -0.04 -9.51
CA VAL A 175 1.53 -0.57 -9.70
C VAL A 175 1.20 -1.59 -8.61
N GLY A 176 -0.07 -1.75 -8.30
CA GLY A 176 -0.56 -2.86 -7.50
C GLY A 176 -0.44 -4.19 -8.23
N HIS A 177 -0.72 -5.27 -7.55
CA HIS A 177 -0.44 -6.63 -8.04
C HIS A 177 -1.44 -7.66 -7.51
N GLY A 178 -1.45 -8.85 -8.11
CA GLY A 178 -2.04 -10.01 -7.48
C GLY A 178 -1.22 -10.49 -6.30
N LEU A 179 -1.82 -11.18 -5.35
CA LEU A 179 -1.09 -11.85 -4.27
C LEU A 179 -1.81 -13.13 -3.80
N GLY A 180 -1.08 -13.97 -3.07
CA GLY A 180 -1.59 -15.22 -2.54
C GLY A 180 -0.50 -16.09 -1.96
N LYS A 181 -0.04 -17.11 -2.70
CA LYS A 181 1.13 -17.94 -2.34
C LYS A 181 2.45 -17.26 -2.65
N ASN A 182 2.42 -16.22 -3.48
CA ASN A 182 3.55 -15.33 -3.70
C ASN A 182 3.13 -13.91 -3.30
N LEU A 183 4.10 -13.12 -2.85
CA LEU A 183 3.89 -11.73 -2.50
C LEU A 183 3.40 -10.93 -3.72
N HIS A 184 4.02 -11.14 -4.88
CA HIS A 184 3.60 -10.54 -6.14
C HIS A 184 3.18 -11.64 -7.12
N GLU A 185 1.93 -11.56 -7.56
CA GLU A 185 1.33 -12.40 -8.61
C GLU A 185 0.73 -11.51 -9.70
N ASP A 186 0.42 -12.10 -10.86
CA ASP A 186 -0.37 -11.41 -11.87
C ASP A 186 -1.85 -11.25 -11.45
N PRO A 187 -2.55 -10.21 -11.87
CA PRO A 187 -2.11 -9.17 -12.81
C PRO A 187 -1.49 -7.95 -12.11
N ASP A 188 -0.76 -7.13 -12.89
CA ASP A 188 -0.48 -5.75 -12.50
C ASP A 188 -1.79 -4.94 -12.37
N VAL A 189 -1.86 -4.06 -11.37
CA VAL A 189 -3.02 -3.20 -11.07
C VAL A 189 -2.59 -1.72 -11.07
N PRO A 190 -2.48 -1.09 -12.24
CA PRO A 190 -2.05 0.31 -12.33
C PRO A 190 -3.05 1.28 -11.67
N ASN A 191 -2.50 2.34 -11.05
CA ASN A 191 -3.27 3.43 -10.46
C ASN A 191 -3.78 4.46 -11.49
N HIS A 192 -3.61 4.17 -12.76
CA HIS A 192 -4.06 4.97 -13.90
C HIS A 192 -4.55 4.04 -15.01
N GLY A 193 -5.33 4.56 -15.94
CA GLY A 193 -5.79 3.73 -17.04
C GLY A 193 -6.95 4.32 -17.81
N LYS A 194 -7.54 3.49 -18.65
CA LYS A 194 -8.76 3.78 -19.40
C LYS A 194 -9.83 2.76 -19.03
N ARG A 195 -11.07 3.22 -18.87
CA ARG A 195 -12.22 2.34 -18.62
C ARG A 195 -12.31 1.23 -19.68
N GLY A 196 -12.61 0.03 -19.22
CA GLY A 196 -12.76 -1.13 -20.08
C GLY A 196 -11.46 -1.73 -20.63
N ASN A 197 -10.28 -1.27 -20.19
CA ASN A 197 -8.98 -1.81 -20.62
C ASN A 197 -8.36 -2.75 -19.59
N GLY A 198 -7.44 -3.60 -20.06
CA GLY A 198 -6.65 -4.51 -19.22
C GLY A 198 -7.36 -5.81 -18.90
N VAL A 199 -6.84 -6.54 -17.91
CA VAL A 199 -7.30 -7.86 -17.49
C VAL A 199 -8.73 -7.78 -16.96
N VAL A 200 -9.57 -8.76 -17.34
CA VAL A 200 -10.95 -8.90 -16.84
C VAL A 200 -10.91 -9.43 -15.41
N LEU A 201 -11.61 -8.75 -14.53
CA LEU A 201 -11.75 -9.15 -13.13
C LEU A 201 -12.76 -10.31 -13.02
N ARG A 202 -12.31 -11.40 -12.39
CA ARG A 202 -13.12 -12.60 -12.18
C ARG A 202 -13.20 -12.94 -10.69
N LYS A 203 -14.25 -13.65 -10.30
CA LYS A 203 -14.44 -14.13 -8.92
C LYS A 203 -13.20 -14.91 -8.45
N GLY A 204 -12.74 -14.65 -7.24
CA GLY A 204 -11.60 -15.32 -6.63
C GLY A 204 -10.25 -14.69 -6.94
N LEU A 205 -10.17 -13.64 -7.76
CA LEU A 205 -8.97 -12.88 -7.95
C LEU A 205 -8.70 -12.03 -6.69
N VAL A 206 -7.51 -12.22 -6.10
CA VAL A 206 -7.03 -11.40 -4.97
C VAL A 206 -5.95 -10.47 -5.49
N ILE A 207 -6.09 -9.18 -5.20
CA ILE A 207 -5.20 -8.11 -5.66
C ILE A 207 -4.94 -7.07 -4.57
N ALA A 208 -3.75 -6.47 -4.61
CA ALA A 208 -3.41 -5.22 -3.94
C ALA A 208 -3.85 -4.04 -4.82
N ILE A 209 -4.53 -3.07 -4.22
CA ILE A 209 -4.83 -1.76 -4.82
C ILE A 209 -4.14 -0.73 -3.95
N GLU A 210 -3.18 -0.01 -4.52
CA GLU A 210 -2.18 0.77 -3.77
C GLU A 210 -1.87 2.12 -4.46
N PRO A 211 -2.80 3.08 -4.43
CA PRO A 211 -2.53 4.39 -4.99
C PRO A 211 -1.33 5.07 -4.34
N MET A 212 -0.35 5.45 -5.16
CA MET A 212 0.78 6.30 -4.84
C MET A 212 0.57 7.66 -5.50
N ILE A 213 0.34 8.69 -4.68
CA ILE A 213 -0.09 10.00 -5.15
C ILE A 213 0.87 11.08 -4.66
N ASN A 214 1.51 11.75 -5.61
CA ASN A 214 2.41 12.87 -5.34
C ASN A 214 1.63 14.20 -5.29
N MET A 215 2.00 15.09 -4.38
CA MET A 215 1.41 16.42 -4.28
C MET A 215 1.66 17.29 -5.53
N GLY A 216 2.68 16.96 -6.31
CA GLY A 216 3.07 17.67 -7.52
C GLY A 216 3.13 16.79 -8.75
N THR A 217 4.35 16.59 -9.29
CA THR A 217 4.55 15.79 -10.49
C THR A 217 4.26 14.30 -10.25
N LYS A 218 3.78 13.62 -11.29
CA LYS A 218 3.64 12.16 -11.31
C LYS A 218 4.98 11.41 -11.45
N ASP A 219 6.04 12.14 -11.86
CA ASP A 219 7.34 11.56 -12.14
C ASP A 219 8.09 11.23 -10.84
N VAL A 220 8.85 10.16 -10.86
CA VAL A 220 9.62 9.66 -9.72
C VAL A 220 11.10 9.49 -10.07
N LEU A 221 11.93 9.35 -9.04
CA LEU A 221 13.35 9.05 -9.14
C LEU A 221 13.72 7.95 -8.14
N SER A 222 14.57 7.01 -8.57
CA SER A 222 15.17 6.03 -7.67
C SER A 222 16.42 6.60 -7.03
N LEU A 223 16.60 6.39 -5.72
CA LEU A 223 17.82 6.77 -5.01
C LEU A 223 18.94 5.74 -5.22
N SER A 224 20.16 6.12 -4.84
CA SER A 224 21.35 5.30 -4.99
C SER A 224 21.40 4.06 -4.07
N ASP A 225 20.50 3.97 -3.09
CA ASP A 225 20.35 2.79 -2.23
C ASP A 225 19.72 1.60 -2.99
N GLY A 226 19.24 1.84 -4.22
CA GLY A 226 18.65 0.84 -5.10
C GLY A 226 17.19 0.49 -4.82
N TRP A 227 16.56 1.13 -3.81
CA TRP A 227 15.20 0.83 -3.37
C TRP A 227 14.31 2.06 -3.27
N THR A 228 14.73 3.08 -2.52
CA THR A 228 13.90 4.24 -2.21
C THR A 228 13.51 5.00 -3.47
N ILE A 229 12.22 5.16 -3.67
CA ILE A 229 11.63 5.95 -4.75
C ILE A 229 11.13 7.27 -4.16
N ILE A 230 11.51 8.38 -4.78
CA ILE A 230 11.09 9.73 -4.38
C ILE A 230 10.31 10.43 -5.50
N SER A 231 9.44 11.37 -5.14
CA SER A 231 8.84 12.30 -6.10
C SER A 231 9.92 13.17 -6.73
N LYS A 232 9.88 13.37 -8.06
CA LYS A 232 10.92 14.08 -8.80
C LYS A 232 11.04 15.56 -8.39
N ASP A 233 9.95 16.18 -7.99
CA ASP A 233 9.90 17.57 -7.52
C ASP A 233 10.06 17.71 -5.99
N LYS A 234 10.34 16.61 -5.30
CA LYS A 234 10.54 16.53 -3.85
C LYS A 234 9.37 17.05 -3.01
N LYS A 235 8.18 17.04 -3.56
CA LYS A 235 6.97 17.33 -2.81
C LYS A 235 6.44 16.05 -2.14
N PRO A 236 5.66 16.18 -1.06
CA PRO A 236 5.10 15.03 -0.35
C PRO A 236 4.36 14.04 -1.26
N SER A 237 4.46 12.77 -0.92
CA SER A 237 3.73 11.67 -1.54
C SER A 237 2.96 10.89 -0.47
N ALA A 238 1.78 10.39 -0.79
CA ALA A 238 0.98 9.54 0.09
C ALA A 238 0.75 8.18 -0.55
N HIS A 239 0.76 7.14 0.28
CA HIS A 239 0.54 5.76 -0.10
C HIS A 239 -0.46 5.10 0.86
N TYR A 240 -1.53 4.53 0.31
CA TYR A 240 -2.49 3.70 1.03
C TYR A 240 -2.74 2.45 0.21
N GLU A 241 -2.93 1.31 0.88
CA GLU A 241 -3.12 0.04 0.20
C GLU A 241 -4.10 -0.86 0.93
N HIS A 242 -4.92 -1.54 0.15
CA HIS A 242 -5.74 -2.67 0.61
C HIS A 242 -5.54 -3.90 -0.27
N THR A 243 -5.37 -5.04 0.38
CA THR A 243 -5.62 -6.35 -0.25
C THR A 243 -7.12 -6.60 -0.31
N ILE A 244 -7.64 -6.91 -1.51
CA ILE A 244 -9.06 -7.21 -1.75
C ILE A 244 -9.25 -8.47 -2.55
N ILE A 245 -10.44 -9.07 -2.46
CA ILE A 245 -10.87 -10.13 -3.38
C ILE A 245 -12.03 -9.64 -4.25
N VAL A 246 -11.95 -9.96 -5.54
CA VAL A 246 -13.00 -9.67 -6.52
C VAL A 246 -14.21 -10.59 -6.28
N ARG A 247 -15.38 -9.96 -6.09
CA ARG A 247 -16.67 -10.63 -5.92
C ARG A 247 -17.69 -10.15 -6.96
N PRO A 248 -18.82 -10.85 -7.17
CA PRO A 248 -19.79 -10.48 -8.22
C PRO A 248 -20.38 -9.08 -8.08
N ASN A 249 -20.83 -8.69 -6.90
CA ASN A 249 -21.61 -7.46 -6.71
C ASN A 249 -20.86 -6.37 -5.97
N LYS A 250 -19.97 -6.74 -5.04
CA LYS A 250 -19.18 -5.83 -4.22
C LYS A 250 -17.85 -6.52 -3.92
N PRO A 251 -16.71 -5.83 -4.11
CA PRO A 251 -15.42 -6.38 -3.68
C PRO A 251 -15.41 -6.56 -2.16
N GLU A 252 -14.62 -7.49 -1.71
CA GLU A 252 -14.44 -7.77 -0.30
C GLU A 252 -13.02 -7.40 0.09
N ILE A 253 -12.87 -6.47 1.05
CA ILE A 253 -11.57 -6.07 1.59
C ILE A 253 -11.10 -7.14 2.57
N LEU A 254 -9.88 -7.62 2.41
CA LEU A 254 -9.26 -8.63 3.26
C LEU A 254 -8.36 -8.04 4.35
N SER A 255 -7.71 -6.91 4.08
CA SER A 255 -6.96 -6.10 5.05
C SER A 255 -7.92 -5.16 5.78
N ASP A 256 -7.75 -4.97 7.08
CA ASP A 256 -8.66 -4.16 7.90
C ASP A 256 -7.95 -2.94 8.49
N HIS A 257 -8.12 -1.78 7.86
CA HIS A 257 -7.57 -0.52 8.37
C HIS A 257 -8.24 -0.01 9.65
N SER A 258 -9.35 -0.62 10.12
CA SER A 258 -9.99 -0.17 11.37
C SER A 258 -9.07 -0.28 12.58
N PHE A 259 -8.20 -1.31 12.63
CA PHE A 259 -7.15 -1.42 13.66
C PHE A 259 -6.18 -0.23 13.64
N ILE A 260 -5.79 0.19 12.43
CA ILE A 260 -4.85 1.30 12.22
C ILE A 260 -5.51 2.64 12.59
N GLU A 261 -6.74 2.86 12.11
CA GLU A 261 -7.51 4.08 12.37
C GLU A 261 -7.88 4.24 13.85
N GLU A 262 -8.07 3.14 14.56
CA GLU A 262 -8.31 3.17 16.00
C GLU A 262 -7.06 3.65 16.76
N VAL A 263 -5.90 3.17 16.38
CA VAL A 263 -4.61 3.60 16.95
C VAL A 263 -4.33 5.06 16.57
N GLU A 264 -4.53 5.44 15.31
CA GLU A 264 -4.36 6.82 14.85
C GLU A 264 -5.18 7.82 15.70
N LYS A 265 -6.43 7.46 16.03
CA LYS A 265 -7.30 8.29 16.89
C LYS A 265 -6.86 8.36 18.36
N LYS A 266 -6.16 7.31 18.86
CA LYS A 266 -5.72 7.22 20.25
C LYS A 266 -4.31 7.81 20.47
N ASN A 267 -3.48 7.85 19.44
CA ASN A 267 -2.13 8.40 19.55
C ASN A 267 -2.17 9.92 19.41
N GLU A 268 -1.93 10.63 20.51
CA GLU A 268 -1.92 12.10 20.56
C GLU A 268 -0.86 12.77 19.64
N ASN A 269 0.11 11.98 19.16
CA ASN A 269 1.13 12.44 18.23
C ASN A 269 0.73 12.28 16.75
N LEU A 270 -0.51 11.90 16.47
CA LEU A 270 -1.00 11.72 15.11
C LEU A 270 -2.27 12.54 14.85
N LEU A 271 -2.43 12.99 13.62
CA LEU A 271 -3.68 13.57 13.13
C LEU A 271 -4.47 12.51 12.36
N ALA A 272 -5.72 12.30 12.75
CA ALA A 272 -6.57 11.33 12.06
C ALA A 272 -6.93 11.77 10.62
N VAL A 273 -6.66 10.89 9.66
CA VAL A 273 -7.00 11.09 8.24
C VAL A 273 -8.40 10.57 7.98
N THR A 274 -9.39 11.46 8.07
CA THR A 274 -10.82 11.15 7.81
C THR A 274 -11.22 11.50 6.38
N ILE A 275 -12.04 10.64 5.72
CA ILE A 275 -12.57 10.79 4.35
C ILE A 275 -14.08 10.76 4.32
#